data_a6e3c87efc5a38bfa562ee957dc8e2a6
#
_entry.id   a6e3c87efc5a38bfa562ee957dc8e2a6
#
_cell.length_a   1.000
_cell.length_b   1.000
_cell.length_c   1.000
_cell.angle_alpha   90.00
_cell.angle_beta   90.00
_cell.angle_gamma   90.00
#
_symmetry.space_group_name_H-M   'P 1'
#
loop_
_entity.id
_entity.type
_entity.pdbx_description
1 polymer ?
#
loop_
_entity_poly.entity_id
_entity_poly.type
_entity_poly.pdbx_seq_one_letter_code
_entity_poly.pdbx_strand_id
1 'polypeptide(L)'
;MQLPRSAKRTVSVIVDIAAISFALVVAMLLSKDQLIPNDLLGWLAVYCWLIIGSVAVYVKLGLYRAIVRYVSVRAFGVVLIGAVFSTLLLWALVTAFSVNLPATGIVNFGLTALLIIGGSRFAMRELHHRLVSRKKLPVMIYGAGSAGRQLAQALTNGEEFAPVAFIDDDPTLQRAYLLGIPVIDPSQIEAAVRDNRVERILLALPSAPRSKRKQILESLEVLNIRVLTVPGMADMVNGDMAIDQLQDVRIEDLLGRDPVDPDPMLMQQHIRDKVVLVTGAGGSIGSELCRQIIQQRPKALVLYEISEFGLYSIERELREMQQRLNLQKVAIYPIIGTVQRQNRIEAVMQSFSVQTVYHAAAYKHVPLVEYNMVEGVRNNVFGTLHTAEAAMHANVELFVLISTDKAVRPTNVMGTTKRLAELVLQGLAKRNGSRTRFCMVRFGNVLGSSGSVVPLFKQQIEQGGPVTVTHPDITRYFMTIPEAAQLVIQAGTMGDSGAVFVLDMGEPVRIVDMARKMIHLSGLEVRSEAHPDGDIDIAYTGLRPGEKLYEELLIGDNVVASDHPRICRAHERALEWPQMQQLLTQLNEACQNFQIDTLRELLLNAPTDYQPSDQTINDLIWRKMQD
;
A
#
# COMPACT_ATOMS: atom_id res chain seq x y z
N MET A 1 24.60 1.01 -28.70
CA MET A 1 24.37 0.73 -30.15
C MET A 1 23.44 -0.49 -30.24
N GLN A 2 22.17 -0.30 -30.57
CA GLN A 2 21.22 -1.42 -30.72
C GLN A 2 21.23 -1.86 -32.19
N LEU A 3 22.08 -2.82 -32.49
CA LEU A 3 22.07 -3.44 -33.85
C LEU A 3 20.73 -4.17 -34.05
N PRO A 4 20.11 -4.10 -35.26
CA PRO A 4 18.90 -4.84 -35.58
C PRO A 4 19.14 -6.35 -35.49
N ARG A 5 18.06 -7.12 -35.25
CA ARG A 5 18.14 -8.60 -35.03
C ARG A 5 18.83 -9.35 -36.18
N SER A 6 18.66 -8.88 -37.41
CA SER A 6 19.33 -9.44 -38.60
C SER A 6 20.83 -9.26 -38.53
N ALA A 7 21.31 -8.05 -38.22
CA ALA A 7 22.73 -7.76 -38.12
C ALA A 7 23.44 -8.58 -37.02
N LYS A 8 22.80 -8.76 -35.86
CA LYS A 8 23.31 -9.62 -34.76
C LYS A 8 23.48 -11.07 -35.20
N ARG A 9 22.51 -11.61 -35.98
CA ARG A 9 22.63 -12.96 -36.57
C ARG A 9 23.77 -13.09 -37.52
N THR A 10 23.91 -12.14 -38.44
CA THR A 10 25.02 -12.12 -39.43
C THR A 10 26.38 -12.10 -38.75
N VAL A 11 26.56 -11.23 -37.75
CA VAL A 11 27.80 -11.18 -36.95
C VAL A 11 28.10 -12.51 -36.28
N SER A 12 27.11 -13.15 -35.66
CA SER A 12 27.29 -14.44 -35.02
C SER A 12 27.69 -15.55 -36.00
N VAL A 13 27.09 -15.59 -37.18
CA VAL A 13 27.47 -16.55 -38.23
C VAL A 13 28.92 -16.31 -38.70
N ILE A 14 29.31 -15.07 -38.92
CA ILE A 14 30.68 -14.73 -39.32
C ILE A 14 31.70 -15.16 -38.26
N VAL A 15 31.41 -14.93 -36.97
CA VAL A 15 32.28 -15.36 -35.86
C VAL A 15 32.41 -16.88 -35.80
N ASP A 16 31.31 -17.61 -36.03
CA ASP A 16 31.34 -19.09 -36.02
C ASP A 16 32.10 -19.65 -37.25
N ILE A 17 31.96 -19.03 -38.43
CA ILE A 17 32.76 -19.38 -39.62
C ILE A 17 34.25 -19.17 -39.32
N ALA A 18 34.61 -18.04 -38.74
CA ALA A 18 36.01 -17.75 -38.35
C ALA A 18 36.53 -18.76 -37.30
N ALA A 19 35.69 -19.15 -36.35
CA ALA A 19 36.01 -20.15 -35.32
C ALA A 19 36.25 -21.55 -35.91
N ILE A 20 35.40 -21.98 -36.83
CA ILE A 20 35.54 -23.28 -37.55
C ILE A 20 36.82 -23.24 -38.43
N SER A 21 37.04 -22.16 -39.14
CA SER A 21 38.25 -21.99 -39.96
C SER A 21 39.52 -22.03 -39.12
N PHE A 22 39.52 -21.31 -37.99
CA PHE A 22 40.65 -21.31 -37.06
C PHE A 22 40.89 -22.71 -36.43
N ALA A 23 39.83 -23.41 -36.06
CA ALA A 23 39.91 -24.76 -35.51
C ALA A 23 40.51 -25.75 -36.51
N LEU A 24 40.17 -25.61 -37.80
CA LEU A 24 40.75 -26.44 -38.87
C LEU A 24 42.26 -26.15 -39.04
N VAL A 25 42.66 -24.88 -39.03
CA VAL A 25 44.10 -24.48 -39.10
C VAL A 25 44.85 -25.05 -37.90
N VAL A 26 44.33 -24.94 -36.68
CA VAL A 26 44.94 -25.50 -35.48
C VAL A 26 45.06 -27.03 -35.59
N ALA A 27 44.04 -27.71 -36.10
CA ALA A 27 44.06 -29.14 -36.32
C ALA A 27 45.17 -29.57 -37.29
N MET A 28 45.39 -28.83 -38.35
CA MET A 28 46.48 -29.06 -39.33
C MET A 28 47.85 -28.83 -38.69
N LEU A 29 48.06 -27.70 -38.00
CA LEU A 29 49.32 -27.33 -37.36
C LEU A 29 49.74 -28.36 -36.26
N LEU A 30 48.82 -28.77 -35.43
CA LEU A 30 49.08 -29.73 -34.36
C LEU A 30 49.30 -31.17 -34.83
N SER A 31 48.86 -31.47 -36.06
CA SER A 31 49.06 -32.79 -36.66
C SER A 31 50.39 -32.97 -37.38
N LYS A 32 51.29 -31.94 -37.32
CA LYS A 32 52.58 -31.92 -38.00
C LYS A 32 52.52 -32.13 -39.52
N ASP A 33 51.38 -31.91 -40.14
CA ASP A 33 51.22 -31.92 -41.60
C ASP A 33 51.68 -30.60 -42.19
N GLN A 34 52.06 -30.62 -43.49
CA GLN A 34 52.48 -29.42 -44.18
C GLN A 34 51.34 -28.41 -44.23
N LEU A 35 51.59 -27.15 -43.90
CA LEU A 35 50.64 -26.01 -43.93
C LEU A 35 50.02 -25.80 -45.33
N ILE A 36 50.72 -26.21 -46.37
CA ILE A 36 50.22 -26.19 -47.76
C ILE A 36 50.01 -27.63 -48.20
N PRO A 37 48.77 -28.07 -48.32
CA PRO A 37 48.45 -29.42 -48.75
C PRO A 37 48.86 -29.67 -50.20
N ASN A 38 49.37 -30.86 -50.51
CA ASN A 38 49.69 -31.26 -51.88
C ASN A 38 48.42 -31.36 -52.77
N ASP A 39 47.24 -31.61 -52.20
CA ASP A 39 45.95 -31.59 -52.88
C ASP A 39 45.10 -30.39 -52.42
N LEU A 40 45.37 -29.23 -52.99
CA LEU A 40 44.72 -27.95 -52.67
C LEU A 40 43.21 -27.99 -53.02
N LEU A 41 42.83 -28.69 -54.08
CA LEU A 41 41.43 -28.77 -54.54
C LEU A 41 40.57 -29.63 -53.60
N GLY A 42 41.10 -30.75 -53.14
CA GLY A 42 40.43 -31.61 -52.14
C GLY A 42 40.21 -30.90 -50.82
N TRP A 43 41.25 -30.19 -50.33
CA TRP A 43 41.13 -29.41 -49.12
C TRP A 43 40.16 -28.23 -49.24
N LEU A 44 40.08 -27.57 -50.38
CA LEU A 44 39.13 -26.50 -50.62
C LEU A 44 37.68 -27.03 -50.57
N ALA A 45 37.45 -28.22 -51.19
CA ALA A 45 36.17 -28.88 -51.14
C ALA A 45 35.77 -29.27 -49.71
N VAL A 46 36.69 -29.88 -48.91
CA VAL A 46 36.50 -30.19 -47.48
C VAL A 46 36.13 -28.94 -46.71
N TYR A 47 36.89 -27.86 -46.86
CA TYR A 47 36.64 -26.58 -46.18
C TYR A 47 35.25 -26.02 -46.49
N CYS A 48 34.87 -25.92 -47.77
CA CYS A 48 33.57 -25.38 -48.19
C CYS A 48 32.41 -26.19 -47.63
N TRP A 49 32.46 -27.54 -47.79
CA TRP A 49 31.41 -28.41 -47.29
C TRP A 49 31.35 -28.47 -45.76
N LEU A 50 32.49 -28.35 -45.06
CA LEU A 50 32.54 -28.29 -43.60
C LEU A 50 31.85 -27.04 -43.09
N ILE A 51 32.12 -25.87 -43.67
CA ILE A 51 31.46 -24.62 -43.26
C ILE A 51 29.98 -24.66 -43.54
N ILE A 52 29.58 -25.02 -44.77
CA ILE A 52 28.15 -25.08 -45.15
C ILE A 52 27.39 -26.03 -44.24
N GLY A 53 27.88 -27.26 -44.05
CA GLY A 53 27.25 -28.28 -43.23
C GLY A 53 27.19 -27.89 -41.76
N SER A 54 28.27 -27.35 -41.20
CA SER A 54 28.28 -26.93 -39.78
C SER A 54 27.35 -25.75 -39.52
N VAL A 55 27.36 -24.72 -40.37
CA VAL A 55 26.47 -23.55 -40.25
C VAL A 55 25.01 -23.99 -40.43
N ALA A 56 24.69 -24.85 -41.38
CA ALA A 56 23.34 -25.36 -41.60
C ALA A 56 22.80 -26.09 -40.37
N VAL A 57 23.63 -26.90 -39.72
CA VAL A 57 23.25 -27.60 -38.48
C VAL A 57 23.10 -26.61 -37.31
N TYR A 58 23.96 -25.66 -37.16
CA TYR A 58 23.84 -24.62 -36.11
C TYR A 58 22.57 -23.80 -36.28
N VAL A 59 22.17 -23.46 -37.52
CA VAL A 59 20.88 -22.81 -37.83
C VAL A 59 19.72 -23.69 -37.42
N LYS A 60 19.76 -24.99 -37.79
CA LYS A 60 18.70 -25.97 -37.47
C LYS A 60 18.56 -26.22 -35.96
N LEU A 61 19.67 -26.33 -35.26
CA LEU A 61 19.71 -26.45 -33.78
C LEU A 61 19.28 -25.18 -33.06
N GLY A 62 19.06 -24.09 -33.77
CA GLY A 62 18.57 -22.84 -33.20
C GLY A 62 19.63 -21.98 -32.51
N LEU A 63 20.93 -22.25 -32.72
CA LEU A 63 22.02 -21.51 -32.09
C LEU A 63 21.94 -19.99 -32.35
N TYR A 64 21.39 -19.58 -33.49
CA TYR A 64 21.19 -18.18 -33.90
C TYR A 64 19.79 -17.64 -33.58
N ARG A 65 18.90 -18.44 -32.96
CA ARG A 65 17.58 -18.01 -32.49
C ARG A 65 17.62 -17.55 -31.04
N ALA A 66 18.59 -18.03 -30.26
CA ALA A 66 18.74 -17.66 -28.85
C ALA A 66 19.11 -16.19 -28.73
N ILE A 67 18.32 -15.44 -27.98
CA ILE A 67 18.67 -14.10 -27.56
C ILE A 67 19.86 -14.25 -26.61
N VAL A 68 20.98 -13.59 -26.88
CA VAL A 68 22.24 -13.64 -26.11
C VAL A 68 22.03 -13.45 -24.60
N ARG A 69 20.94 -12.80 -24.23
CA ARG A 69 20.52 -12.52 -22.85
C ARG A 69 20.18 -13.78 -22.01
N TYR A 70 19.77 -14.90 -22.64
CA TYR A 70 19.29 -16.11 -21.95
C TYR A 70 20.09 -17.36 -22.34
N VAL A 71 21.40 -17.29 -22.35
CA VAL A 71 22.23 -18.49 -22.56
C VAL A 71 22.12 -19.38 -21.33
N SER A 72 21.21 -20.36 -21.42
CA SER A 72 20.96 -21.36 -20.37
C SER A 72 21.87 -22.60 -20.56
N VAL A 73 21.86 -23.51 -19.60
CA VAL A 73 22.51 -24.83 -19.70
C VAL A 73 22.12 -25.57 -20.98
N ARG A 74 20.92 -25.33 -21.50
CA ARG A 74 20.45 -25.89 -22.79
C ARG A 74 21.25 -25.36 -24.00
N ALA A 75 21.70 -24.10 -23.95
CA ALA A 75 22.50 -23.55 -25.04
C ALA A 75 23.92 -24.16 -25.11
N PHE A 76 24.50 -24.53 -23.95
CA PHE A 76 25.74 -25.29 -23.90
C PHE A 76 25.58 -26.67 -24.55
N GLY A 77 24.48 -27.36 -24.29
CA GLY A 77 24.13 -28.63 -24.97
C GLY A 77 24.05 -28.49 -26.48
N VAL A 78 23.47 -27.38 -26.99
CA VAL A 78 23.37 -27.10 -28.43
C VAL A 78 24.77 -26.88 -29.06
N VAL A 79 25.66 -26.14 -28.38
CA VAL A 79 27.05 -25.93 -28.85
C VAL A 79 27.80 -27.26 -28.86
N LEU A 80 27.65 -28.10 -27.82
CA LEU A 80 28.31 -29.41 -27.73
C LEU A 80 27.84 -30.33 -28.88
N ILE A 81 26.54 -30.46 -29.11
CA ILE A 81 25.97 -31.27 -30.21
C ILE A 81 26.46 -30.73 -31.56
N GLY A 82 26.50 -29.43 -31.74
CA GLY A 82 26.98 -28.82 -32.97
C GLY A 82 28.49 -29.06 -33.22
N ALA A 83 29.31 -28.99 -32.19
CA ALA A 83 30.74 -29.27 -32.28
C ALA A 83 31.01 -30.76 -32.59
N VAL A 84 30.30 -31.67 -31.94
CA VAL A 84 30.39 -33.10 -32.23
C VAL A 84 29.99 -33.40 -33.69
N PHE A 85 28.87 -32.81 -34.16
CA PHE A 85 28.45 -32.95 -35.54
C PHE A 85 29.49 -32.43 -36.53
N SER A 86 30.05 -31.23 -36.27
CA SER A 86 31.08 -30.65 -37.17
C SER A 86 32.35 -31.52 -37.21
N THR A 87 32.69 -32.17 -36.07
CA THR A 87 33.82 -33.11 -36.00
C THR A 87 33.56 -34.37 -36.82
N LEU A 88 32.37 -34.96 -36.70
CA LEU A 88 31.97 -36.13 -37.49
C LEU A 88 31.88 -35.79 -38.98
N LEU A 89 31.37 -34.61 -39.31
CA LEU A 89 31.33 -34.11 -40.67
C LEU A 89 32.75 -33.96 -41.26
N LEU A 90 33.67 -33.38 -40.50
CA LEU A 90 35.06 -33.30 -40.94
C LEU A 90 35.64 -34.68 -41.20
N TRP A 91 35.44 -35.64 -40.30
CA TRP A 91 35.91 -37.00 -40.50
C TRP A 91 35.34 -37.64 -41.80
N ALA A 92 34.05 -37.48 -42.02
CA ALA A 92 33.38 -38.00 -43.22
C ALA A 92 33.92 -37.35 -44.51
N LEU A 93 34.15 -36.03 -44.49
CA LEU A 93 34.67 -35.29 -45.64
C LEU A 93 36.14 -35.65 -45.94
N VAL A 94 36.97 -35.77 -44.90
CA VAL A 94 38.37 -36.20 -45.05
C VAL A 94 38.46 -37.60 -45.68
N THR A 95 37.61 -38.52 -45.26
CA THR A 95 37.55 -39.86 -45.88
C THR A 95 36.98 -39.83 -47.30
N ALA A 96 35.94 -39.09 -47.59
CA ALA A 96 35.31 -38.98 -48.89
C ALA A 96 36.19 -38.36 -49.98
N PHE A 97 36.93 -37.33 -49.62
CA PHE A 97 37.84 -36.64 -50.53
C PHE A 97 39.28 -37.18 -50.46
N SER A 98 39.51 -38.31 -49.73
CA SER A 98 40.81 -38.97 -49.56
C SER A 98 41.94 -38.04 -49.16
N VAL A 99 41.61 -37.02 -48.33
CA VAL A 99 42.60 -36.04 -47.84
C VAL A 99 43.26 -36.60 -46.58
N ASN A 100 44.57 -36.39 -46.44
CA ASN A 100 45.30 -36.95 -45.29
C ASN A 100 45.22 -36.02 -44.07
N LEU A 101 44.40 -36.41 -43.06
CA LEU A 101 44.34 -35.80 -41.74
C LEU A 101 44.30 -36.90 -40.69
N PRO A 102 45.28 -36.99 -39.79
CA PRO A 102 45.30 -38.01 -38.78
C PRO A 102 44.15 -37.86 -37.77
N ALA A 103 43.72 -38.94 -37.13
CA ALA A 103 42.64 -38.93 -36.14
C ALA A 103 42.85 -37.93 -35.01
N THR A 104 44.11 -37.69 -34.61
CA THR A 104 44.46 -36.65 -33.63
C THR A 104 44.09 -35.23 -34.10
N GLY A 105 44.25 -34.95 -35.38
CA GLY A 105 43.84 -33.67 -35.99
C GLY A 105 42.33 -33.45 -35.94
N ILE A 106 41.55 -34.50 -36.20
CA ILE A 106 40.08 -34.47 -36.12
C ILE A 106 39.60 -34.20 -34.71
N VAL A 107 40.20 -34.85 -33.70
CA VAL A 107 39.89 -34.61 -32.29
C VAL A 107 40.25 -33.17 -31.87
N ASN A 108 41.45 -32.73 -32.28
CA ASN A 108 41.90 -31.35 -31.98
C ASN A 108 40.98 -30.30 -32.60
N PHE A 109 40.47 -30.53 -33.82
CA PHE A 109 39.45 -29.68 -34.42
C PHE A 109 38.21 -29.57 -33.53
N GLY A 110 37.67 -30.72 -33.11
CA GLY A 110 36.45 -30.74 -32.28
C GLY A 110 36.62 -30.01 -30.97
N LEU A 111 37.72 -30.25 -30.26
CA LEU A 111 38.03 -29.58 -28.99
C LEU A 111 38.23 -28.06 -29.17
N THR A 112 38.96 -27.67 -30.18
CA THR A 112 39.21 -26.24 -30.48
C THR A 112 37.93 -25.52 -30.90
N ALA A 113 37.10 -26.13 -31.75
CA ALA A 113 35.82 -25.60 -32.16
C ALA A 113 34.87 -25.41 -30.96
N LEU A 114 34.79 -26.42 -30.08
CA LEU A 114 33.99 -26.36 -28.87
C LEU A 114 34.44 -25.21 -27.93
N LEU A 115 35.75 -25.08 -27.70
CA LEU A 115 36.31 -24.05 -26.84
C LEU A 115 36.08 -22.63 -27.40
N ILE A 116 36.29 -22.43 -28.70
CA ILE A 116 36.15 -21.09 -29.29
C ILE A 116 34.68 -20.70 -29.41
N ILE A 117 33.84 -21.57 -29.94
CA ILE A 117 32.42 -21.28 -30.11
C ILE A 117 31.72 -21.15 -28.74
N GLY A 118 32.01 -22.03 -27.81
CA GLY A 118 31.47 -21.96 -26.44
C GLY A 118 32.00 -20.76 -25.67
N GLY A 119 33.30 -20.52 -25.71
CA GLY A 119 33.97 -19.41 -25.07
C GLY A 119 33.52 -18.04 -25.61
N SER A 120 33.34 -17.90 -26.94
CA SER A 120 32.80 -16.66 -27.53
C SER A 120 31.39 -16.32 -27.03
N ARG A 121 30.53 -17.32 -26.85
CA ARG A 121 29.19 -17.14 -26.32
C ARG A 121 29.21 -16.71 -24.86
N PHE A 122 30.09 -17.31 -24.07
CA PHE A 122 30.27 -16.96 -22.66
C PHE A 122 30.84 -15.56 -22.51
N ALA A 123 31.89 -15.23 -23.27
CA ALA A 123 32.49 -13.89 -23.25
C ALA A 123 31.51 -12.79 -23.68
N MET A 124 30.69 -13.04 -24.72
CA MET A 124 29.68 -12.10 -25.17
C MET A 124 28.59 -11.88 -24.10
N ARG A 125 28.18 -12.93 -23.38
CA ARG A 125 27.23 -12.84 -22.28
C ARG A 125 27.80 -12.00 -21.14
N GLU A 126 29.04 -12.28 -20.73
CA GLU A 126 29.69 -11.59 -19.63
C GLU A 126 29.89 -10.09 -19.96
N LEU A 127 30.35 -9.79 -21.18
CA LEU A 127 30.52 -8.42 -21.65
C LEU A 127 29.17 -7.66 -21.68
N HIS A 128 28.11 -8.31 -22.17
CA HIS A 128 26.76 -7.73 -22.15
C HIS A 128 26.30 -7.46 -20.73
N HIS A 129 26.49 -8.42 -19.82
CA HIS A 129 26.10 -8.27 -18.43
C HIS A 129 26.82 -7.09 -17.76
N ARG A 130 28.14 -6.96 -17.96
CA ARG A 130 28.93 -5.84 -17.41
C ARG A 130 28.55 -4.48 -17.99
N LEU A 131 28.26 -4.40 -19.29
CA LEU A 131 27.88 -3.15 -19.94
C LEU A 131 26.48 -2.67 -19.54
N VAL A 132 25.53 -3.58 -19.35
CA VAL A 132 24.16 -3.27 -18.90
C VAL A 132 24.13 -2.95 -17.42
N SER A 133 24.89 -3.66 -16.58
CA SER A 133 24.93 -3.41 -15.13
C SER A 133 25.48 -2.03 -14.77
N ARG A 134 26.35 -1.42 -15.60
CA ARG A 134 26.86 -0.06 -15.38
C ARG A 134 25.80 1.04 -15.48
N LYS A 135 24.61 0.76 -16.00
CA LYS A 135 23.49 1.72 -16.13
C LYS A 135 22.38 1.50 -15.11
N LYS A 136 22.48 0.43 -14.31
CA LYS A 136 21.46 0.13 -13.29
C LYS A 136 21.77 0.88 -12.01
N LEU A 137 20.70 1.35 -11.34
CA LEU A 137 20.80 1.97 -10.03
C LEU A 137 21.17 0.92 -8.97
N PRO A 138 22.24 1.12 -8.18
CA PRO A 138 22.62 0.19 -7.11
C PRO A 138 21.60 0.26 -5.97
N VAL A 139 21.09 -0.91 -5.56
CA VAL A 139 20.10 -1.02 -4.48
C VAL A 139 20.50 -2.11 -3.49
N MET A 140 20.11 -1.95 -2.23
CA MET A 140 20.21 -2.98 -1.20
C MET A 140 18.81 -3.51 -0.87
N ILE A 141 18.75 -4.79 -0.48
CA ILE A 141 17.48 -5.45 -0.13
C ILE A 141 17.53 -5.80 1.34
N TYR A 142 16.67 -5.20 2.16
CA TYR A 142 16.50 -5.57 3.55
C TYR A 142 15.54 -6.76 3.65
N GLY A 143 16.06 -7.89 4.15
CA GLY A 143 15.40 -9.19 4.20
C GLY A 143 15.96 -10.16 3.17
N ALA A 144 16.72 -11.19 3.61
CA ALA A 144 17.30 -12.24 2.79
C ALA A 144 16.41 -13.51 2.72
N GLY A 145 15.17 -13.43 3.21
CA GLY A 145 14.17 -14.49 3.17
C GLY A 145 13.63 -14.77 1.75
N SER A 146 12.53 -15.51 1.66
CA SER A 146 11.92 -15.90 0.37
C SER A 146 11.53 -14.68 -0.50
N ALA A 147 10.91 -13.67 0.11
CA ALA A 147 10.48 -12.45 -0.59
C ALA A 147 11.68 -11.66 -1.15
N GLY A 148 12.75 -11.48 -0.33
CA GLY A 148 13.96 -10.79 -0.78
C GLY A 148 14.68 -11.50 -1.90
N ARG A 149 14.76 -12.83 -1.86
CA ARG A 149 15.38 -13.64 -2.93
C ARG A 149 14.58 -13.56 -4.24
N GLN A 150 13.26 -13.61 -4.18
CA GLN A 150 12.39 -13.43 -5.35
C GLN A 150 12.56 -12.03 -5.95
N LEU A 151 12.57 -10.99 -5.09
CA LEU A 151 12.83 -9.62 -5.51
C LEU A 151 14.19 -9.49 -6.18
N ALA A 152 15.27 -9.99 -5.56
CA ALA A 152 16.62 -9.93 -6.14
C ALA A 152 16.69 -10.60 -7.51
N GLN A 153 16.02 -11.75 -7.67
CA GLN A 153 15.95 -12.44 -8.96
C GLN A 153 15.20 -11.64 -10.02
N ALA A 154 14.09 -11.00 -9.65
CA ALA A 154 13.33 -10.12 -10.54
C ALA A 154 14.16 -8.90 -10.96
N LEU A 155 14.82 -8.22 -10.02
CA LEU A 155 15.66 -7.05 -10.28
C LEU A 155 16.93 -7.39 -11.10
N THR A 156 17.54 -8.54 -10.88
CA THR A 156 18.70 -9.00 -11.67
C THR A 156 18.33 -9.12 -13.14
N ASN A 157 17.13 -9.64 -13.43
CA ASN A 157 16.59 -9.78 -14.77
C ASN A 157 16.03 -8.44 -15.36
N GLY A 158 15.67 -7.48 -14.49
CA GLY A 158 15.20 -6.14 -14.85
C GLY A 158 16.31 -5.26 -15.46
N GLU A 159 15.96 -4.05 -15.86
CA GLU A 159 16.93 -3.09 -16.49
C GLU A 159 17.22 -1.88 -15.60
N GLU A 160 16.45 -1.67 -14.53
CA GLU A 160 16.47 -0.44 -13.73
C GLU A 160 17.40 -0.55 -12.51
N PHE A 161 17.33 -1.65 -11.75
CA PHE A 161 18.04 -1.82 -10.48
C PHE A 161 19.09 -2.93 -10.51
N ALA A 162 20.18 -2.73 -9.74
CA ALA A 162 21.21 -3.74 -9.50
C ALA A 162 21.30 -4.02 -7.99
N PRO A 163 20.83 -5.17 -7.50
CA PRO A 163 20.99 -5.52 -6.08
C PRO A 163 22.48 -5.80 -5.78
N VAL A 164 23.04 -5.03 -4.82
CA VAL A 164 24.47 -5.10 -4.45
C VAL A 164 24.72 -5.85 -3.15
N ALA A 165 23.75 -5.82 -2.22
CA ALA A 165 23.80 -6.59 -0.97
C ALA A 165 22.39 -6.87 -0.45
N PHE A 166 22.26 -7.97 0.31
CA PHE A 166 21.16 -8.19 1.24
C PHE A 166 21.56 -7.71 2.63
N ILE A 167 20.58 -7.28 3.40
CA ILE A 167 20.69 -6.97 4.82
C ILE A 167 19.76 -7.92 5.56
N ASP A 168 20.22 -8.59 6.59
CA ASP A 168 19.36 -9.46 7.40
C ASP A 168 19.80 -9.48 8.87
N ASP A 169 18.82 -9.46 9.79
CA ASP A 169 19.06 -9.55 11.23
C ASP A 169 19.44 -10.97 11.67
N ASP A 170 19.15 -12.00 10.86
CA ASP A 170 19.44 -13.39 11.20
C ASP A 170 20.94 -13.70 11.07
N PRO A 171 21.64 -13.97 12.19
CA PRO A 171 23.08 -14.27 12.17
C PRO A 171 23.43 -15.49 11.30
N THR A 172 22.50 -16.42 11.08
CA THR A 172 22.74 -17.62 10.28
C THR A 172 22.84 -17.35 8.79
N LEU A 173 22.24 -16.24 8.34
CA LEU A 173 22.26 -15.79 6.94
C LEU A 173 23.42 -14.83 6.67
N GLN A 174 23.93 -14.18 7.71
CA GLN A 174 25.01 -13.20 7.58
C GLN A 174 26.30 -13.83 7.05
N ARG A 175 27.06 -13.08 6.26
CA ARG A 175 28.29 -13.51 5.57
C ARG A 175 28.09 -14.60 4.49
N ALA A 176 26.84 -15.00 4.22
CA ALA A 176 26.51 -15.89 3.12
C ALA A 176 26.38 -15.13 1.80
N TYR A 177 26.43 -15.87 0.69
CA TYR A 177 26.11 -15.34 -0.63
C TYR A 177 24.81 -15.97 -1.14
N LEU A 178 23.81 -15.15 -1.42
CA LEU A 178 22.54 -15.58 -1.99
C LEU A 178 22.44 -15.04 -3.43
N LEU A 179 22.25 -15.91 -4.40
CA LEU A 179 22.25 -15.56 -5.83
C LEU A 179 23.52 -14.80 -6.29
N GLY A 180 24.67 -15.02 -5.61
CA GLY A 180 25.92 -14.30 -5.87
C GLY A 180 25.99 -12.91 -5.23
N ILE A 181 25.01 -12.53 -4.40
CA ILE A 181 24.93 -11.25 -3.69
C ILE A 181 25.25 -11.50 -2.21
N PRO A 182 26.15 -10.71 -1.58
CA PRO A 182 26.50 -10.89 -0.16
C PRO A 182 25.34 -10.52 0.76
N VAL A 183 25.24 -11.21 1.89
CA VAL A 183 24.36 -10.86 3.01
C VAL A 183 25.18 -10.20 4.10
N ILE A 184 24.85 -8.97 4.46
CA ILE A 184 25.57 -8.16 5.45
C ILE A 184 24.75 -8.00 6.74
N ASP A 185 25.47 -7.74 7.83
CA ASP A 185 24.89 -7.36 9.12
C ASP A 185 24.33 -5.94 9.07
N PRO A 186 23.19 -5.63 9.74
CA PRO A 186 22.63 -4.28 9.82
C PRO A 186 23.62 -3.20 10.29
N SER A 187 24.58 -3.54 11.15
CA SER A 187 25.63 -2.59 11.60
C SER A 187 26.58 -2.13 10.47
N GLN A 188 26.62 -2.84 9.36
CA GLN A 188 27.49 -2.56 8.21
C GLN A 188 26.79 -1.73 7.11
N ILE A 189 25.50 -1.39 7.29
CA ILE A 189 24.69 -0.73 6.25
C ILE A 189 25.34 0.59 5.81
N GLU A 190 25.72 1.45 6.74
CA GLU A 190 26.27 2.78 6.44
C GLU A 190 27.55 2.70 5.59
N ALA A 191 28.46 1.80 5.93
CA ALA A 191 29.67 1.56 5.14
C ALA A 191 29.33 1.01 3.76
N ALA A 192 28.46 0.00 3.69
CA ALA A 192 28.06 -0.65 2.44
C ALA A 192 27.32 0.31 1.49
N VAL A 193 26.52 1.23 2.03
CA VAL A 193 25.86 2.30 1.28
C VAL A 193 26.87 3.21 0.61
N ARG A 194 27.87 3.68 1.37
CA ARG A 194 28.93 4.56 0.84
C ARG A 194 29.80 3.86 -0.21
N ASP A 195 30.26 2.64 0.09
CA ASP A 195 31.17 1.89 -0.76
C ASP A 195 30.55 1.51 -2.10
N ASN A 196 29.27 1.15 -2.10
CA ASN A 196 28.55 0.73 -3.30
C ASN A 196 27.72 1.86 -3.95
N ARG A 197 27.74 3.07 -3.38
CA ARG A 197 26.94 4.23 -3.85
C ARG A 197 25.46 3.86 -3.98
N VAL A 198 24.91 3.27 -2.93
CA VAL A 198 23.54 2.80 -2.93
C VAL A 198 22.58 4.00 -2.93
N GLU A 199 21.64 4.00 -3.86
CA GLU A 199 20.66 5.08 -4.00
C GLU A 199 19.31 4.73 -3.34
N ARG A 200 19.00 3.44 -3.18
CA ARG A 200 17.73 2.99 -2.61
C ARG A 200 17.88 1.73 -1.77
N ILE A 201 17.06 1.62 -0.73
CA ILE A 201 16.92 0.41 0.07
C ILE A 201 15.51 -0.15 -0.15
N LEU A 202 15.42 -1.43 -0.46
CA LEU A 202 14.17 -2.13 -0.75
C LEU A 202 13.81 -3.03 0.43
N LEU A 203 12.72 -2.71 1.14
CA LEU A 203 12.27 -3.47 2.30
C LEU A 203 11.44 -4.69 1.86
N ALA A 204 12.03 -5.88 1.92
CA ALA A 204 11.43 -7.14 1.50
C ALA A 204 11.03 -8.01 2.71
N LEU A 205 10.25 -7.44 3.64
CA LEU A 205 9.83 -8.06 4.90
C LEU A 205 8.30 -8.10 5.04
N PRO A 206 7.55 -8.69 4.09
CA PRO A 206 6.08 -8.66 4.11
C PRO A 206 5.47 -9.39 5.32
N SER A 207 6.15 -10.41 5.85
CA SER A 207 5.67 -11.22 6.98
C SER A 207 6.14 -10.71 8.35
N ALA A 208 6.99 -9.67 8.41
CA ALA A 208 7.45 -9.13 9.67
C ALA A 208 6.35 -8.31 10.37
N PRO A 209 6.22 -8.36 11.70
CA PRO A 209 5.34 -7.47 12.45
C PRO A 209 5.63 -5.99 12.14
N ARG A 210 4.61 -5.13 12.22
CA ARG A 210 4.78 -3.69 11.98
C ARG A 210 5.73 -3.05 12.98
N SER A 211 5.71 -3.51 14.23
CA SER A 211 6.64 -3.09 15.28
C SER A 211 8.12 -3.33 14.87
N LYS A 212 8.43 -4.49 14.29
CA LYS A 212 9.77 -4.80 13.78
C LYS A 212 10.12 -3.95 12.56
N ARG A 213 9.18 -3.77 11.62
CA ARG A 213 9.41 -2.90 10.46
C ARG A 213 9.67 -1.45 10.87
N LYS A 214 8.95 -0.93 11.88
CA LYS A 214 9.21 0.39 12.47
C LYS A 214 10.64 0.52 12.98
N GLN A 215 11.13 -0.44 13.77
CA GLN A 215 12.51 -0.43 14.29
C GLN A 215 13.53 -0.37 13.16
N ILE A 216 13.32 -1.15 12.09
CA ILE A 216 14.18 -1.15 10.91
C ILE A 216 14.12 0.22 10.21
N LEU A 217 12.94 0.77 9.99
CA LEU A 217 12.77 2.08 9.35
C LEU A 217 13.42 3.19 10.16
N GLU A 218 13.35 3.16 11.49
CA GLU A 218 14.03 4.10 12.39
C GLU A 218 15.57 3.99 12.29
N SER A 219 16.11 2.79 12.09
CA SER A 219 17.54 2.62 11.84
C SER A 219 17.99 3.10 10.46
N LEU A 220 17.11 3.05 9.47
CA LEU A 220 17.38 3.51 8.10
C LEU A 220 17.18 5.02 7.92
N GLU A 221 16.37 5.66 8.77
CA GLU A 221 16.08 7.09 8.72
C GLU A 221 17.35 7.95 8.74
N VAL A 222 18.36 7.54 9.52
CA VAL A 222 19.64 8.25 9.68
C VAL A 222 20.45 8.30 8.38
N LEU A 223 20.18 7.41 7.42
CA LEU A 223 20.96 7.29 6.19
C LEU A 223 20.51 8.26 5.09
N ASN A 224 19.38 8.93 5.24
CA ASN A 224 18.78 9.83 4.24
C ASN A 224 18.70 9.21 2.83
N ILE A 225 18.34 7.93 2.77
CA ILE A 225 18.22 7.17 1.53
C ILE A 225 16.77 6.79 1.29
N ARG A 226 16.33 6.87 0.04
CA ARG A 226 14.98 6.48 -0.32
C ARG A 226 14.74 5.01 -0.01
N VAL A 227 13.74 4.76 0.84
CA VAL A 227 13.31 3.41 1.22
C VAL A 227 12.01 3.10 0.49
N LEU A 228 11.98 1.96 -0.21
CA LEU A 228 10.80 1.45 -0.89
C LEU A 228 10.42 0.09 -0.28
N THR A 229 9.14 -0.23 -0.28
CA THR A 229 8.64 -1.52 0.24
C THR A 229 8.10 -2.39 -0.88
N VAL A 230 8.21 -3.70 -0.67
CA VAL A 230 7.61 -4.71 -1.56
C VAL A 230 6.22 -5.07 -1.03
N PRO A 231 5.19 -5.13 -1.90
CA PRO A 231 3.86 -5.58 -1.51
C PRO A 231 3.89 -6.96 -0.86
N GLY A 232 3.05 -7.18 0.16
CA GLY A 232 2.91 -8.49 0.81
C GLY A 232 2.23 -9.53 -0.10
N MET A 233 2.42 -10.82 0.23
CA MET A 233 1.73 -11.91 -0.49
C MET A 233 0.20 -11.77 -0.47
N ALA A 234 -0.37 -11.21 0.60
CA ALA A 234 -1.81 -10.92 0.69
C ALA A 234 -2.27 -9.87 -0.33
N ASP A 235 -1.45 -8.85 -0.57
CA ASP A 235 -1.72 -7.80 -1.55
C ASP A 235 -1.62 -8.35 -2.99
N MET A 236 -0.74 -9.34 -3.22
CA MET A 236 -0.57 -10.02 -4.51
C MET A 236 -1.72 -10.99 -4.82
N VAL A 237 -2.22 -11.73 -3.82
CA VAL A 237 -3.35 -12.66 -3.96
C VAL A 237 -4.65 -11.89 -4.25
N ASN A 238 -4.76 -10.67 -3.77
CA ASN A 238 -5.88 -9.78 -4.07
C ASN A 238 -5.89 -9.23 -5.51
N GLY A 239 -4.88 -9.53 -6.31
CA GLY A 239 -4.81 -9.16 -7.72
C GLY A 239 -4.39 -7.71 -7.98
N ASP A 240 -4.03 -6.96 -6.93
CA ASP A 240 -3.78 -5.54 -7.05
C ASP A 240 -2.36 -5.19 -7.49
N MET A 241 -1.38 -6.13 -7.46
CA MET A 241 0.02 -5.79 -7.78
C MET A 241 0.91 -6.95 -8.24
N ALA A 242 1.82 -6.66 -9.17
CA ALA A 242 2.92 -7.53 -9.55
C ALA A 242 4.13 -7.34 -8.60
N ILE A 243 4.99 -8.35 -8.45
CA ILE A 243 6.17 -8.37 -7.56
C ILE A 243 7.17 -7.24 -7.87
N ASP A 244 7.10 -6.67 -9.06
CA ASP A 244 7.99 -5.62 -9.57
C ASP A 244 7.49 -4.18 -9.29
N GLN A 245 6.34 -4.02 -8.63
CA GLN A 245 5.83 -2.71 -8.24
C GLN A 245 6.32 -2.32 -6.84
N LEU A 246 7.44 -1.59 -6.81
CA LEU A 246 7.97 -0.99 -5.59
C LEU A 246 7.11 0.21 -5.18
N GLN A 247 6.80 0.32 -3.88
CA GLN A 247 6.00 1.41 -3.31
C GLN A 247 6.80 2.17 -2.27
N ASP A 248 6.44 3.43 -2.05
CA ASP A 248 6.93 4.17 -0.88
C ASP A 248 6.53 3.44 0.41
N VAL A 249 7.31 3.66 1.46
CA VAL A 249 7.05 3.08 2.79
C VAL A 249 5.63 3.40 3.23
N ARG A 250 4.90 2.38 3.64
CA ARG A 250 3.55 2.56 4.17
C ARG A 250 3.61 3.24 5.53
N ILE A 251 2.76 4.22 5.73
CA ILE A 251 2.70 4.98 6.98
C ILE A 251 2.31 4.11 8.17
N GLU A 252 1.54 3.07 7.94
CA GLU A 252 1.20 2.05 8.93
C GLU A 252 2.45 1.39 9.53
N ASP A 253 3.52 1.25 8.74
CA ASP A 253 4.78 0.69 9.18
C ASP A 253 5.58 1.69 10.05
N LEU A 254 5.41 3.01 9.82
CA LEU A 254 6.01 4.05 10.66
C LEU A 254 5.40 4.12 12.06
N LEU A 255 4.13 3.81 12.20
CA LEU A 255 3.47 3.78 13.50
C LEU A 255 3.86 2.55 14.32
N GLY A 256 4.19 1.44 13.67
CA GLY A 256 4.62 0.21 14.33
C GLY A 256 3.53 -0.46 15.18
N ARG A 257 2.26 -0.13 14.94
CA ARG A 257 1.13 -0.70 15.65
C ARG A 257 0.72 -2.00 14.97
N ASP A 258 0.88 -3.12 15.67
CA ASP A 258 0.43 -4.42 15.19
C ASP A 258 -1.10 -4.53 15.32
N PRO A 259 -1.80 -4.95 14.25
CA PRO A 259 -3.23 -5.20 14.31
C PRO A 259 -3.54 -6.37 15.24
N VAL A 260 -4.72 -6.34 15.86
CA VAL A 260 -5.26 -7.47 16.62
C VAL A 260 -6.21 -8.25 15.70
N ASP A 261 -6.10 -9.56 15.72
CA ASP A 261 -7.00 -10.42 14.95
C ASP A 261 -8.45 -10.21 15.40
N PRO A 262 -9.40 -10.07 14.46
CA PRO A 262 -10.80 -9.88 14.79
C PRO A 262 -11.40 -11.14 15.41
N ASP A 263 -12.29 -10.96 16.40
CA ASP A 263 -13.14 -12.03 16.87
C ASP A 263 -14.22 -12.34 15.81
N PRO A 264 -14.21 -13.54 15.20
CA PRO A 264 -15.16 -13.89 14.15
C PRO A 264 -16.62 -13.88 14.60
N MET A 265 -16.89 -14.15 15.87
CA MET A 265 -18.25 -14.13 16.42
C MET A 265 -18.79 -12.71 16.50
N LEU A 266 -17.98 -11.78 17.06
CA LEU A 266 -18.34 -10.37 17.14
C LEU A 266 -18.50 -9.74 15.75
N MET A 267 -17.68 -10.14 14.79
CA MET A 267 -17.76 -9.65 13.40
C MET A 267 -19.03 -10.08 12.68
N GLN A 268 -19.62 -11.24 13.01
CA GLN A 268 -20.75 -11.83 12.27
C GLN A 268 -22.11 -11.59 12.91
N GLN A 269 -22.19 -11.42 14.24
CA GLN A 269 -23.42 -11.48 15.04
C GLN A 269 -24.55 -10.59 14.52
N HIS A 270 -24.27 -9.36 14.09
CA HIS A 270 -25.28 -8.41 13.59
C HIS A 270 -25.15 -8.13 12.08
N ILE A 271 -24.41 -8.96 11.36
CA ILE A 271 -24.16 -8.79 9.92
C ILE A 271 -24.61 -10.03 9.12
N ARG A 272 -24.18 -11.22 9.55
CA ARG A 272 -24.43 -12.44 8.80
C ARG A 272 -25.92 -12.70 8.62
N ASP A 273 -26.32 -12.95 7.36
CA ASP A 273 -27.71 -13.20 6.96
C ASP A 273 -28.70 -12.05 7.27
N LYS A 274 -28.19 -10.85 7.63
CA LYS A 274 -28.99 -9.66 7.92
C LYS A 274 -28.91 -8.62 6.81
N VAL A 275 -29.89 -7.72 6.78
CA VAL A 275 -29.85 -6.54 5.91
C VAL A 275 -29.17 -5.42 6.68
N VAL A 276 -28.03 -4.96 6.16
CA VAL A 276 -27.19 -3.94 6.78
C VAL A 276 -27.22 -2.66 5.94
N LEU A 277 -27.43 -1.53 6.59
CA LEU A 277 -27.36 -0.20 5.97
C LEU A 277 -26.13 0.55 6.50
N VAL A 278 -25.36 1.15 5.58
CA VAL A 278 -24.26 2.04 5.91
C VAL A 278 -24.56 3.42 5.36
N THR A 279 -24.66 4.44 6.23
CA THR A 279 -24.75 5.83 5.81
C THR A 279 -23.37 6.43 5.66
N GLY A 280 -23.18 7.36 4.73
CA GLY A 280 -21.84 7.86 4.40
C GLY A 280 -20.96 6.76 3.79
N ALA A 281 -21.58 5.87 3.00
CA ALA A 281 -20.93 4.68 2.43
C ALA A 281 -19.75 4.98 1.50
N GLY A 282 -19.71 6.16 0.89
CA GLY A 282 -18.61 6.62 0.04
C GLY A 282 -17.45 7.29 0.80
N GLY A 283 -17.63 7.56 2.11
CA GLY A 283 -16.57 8.12 2.96
C GLY A 283 -15.49 7.09 3.33
N SER A 284 -14.36 7.55 3.89
CA SER A 284 -13.21 6.67 4.22
C SER A 284 -13.58 5.52 5.18
N ILE A 285 -14.34 5.82 6.26
CA ILE A 285 -14.78 4.79 7.22
C ILE A 285 -15.97 4.00 6.67
N GLY A 286 -16.95 4.69 6.06
CA GLY A 286 -18.14 4.03 5.51
C GLY A 286 -17.80 3.02 4.42
N SER A 287 -16.89 3.34 3.51
CA SER A 287 -16.45 2.44 2.46
C SER A 287 -15.71 1.22 3.01
N GLU A 288 -14.88 1.41 4.04
CA GLU A 288 -14.19 0.29 4.67
C GLU A 288 -15.14 -0.60 5.48
N LEU A 289 -16.12 -0.01 6.17
CA LEU A 289 -17.21 -0.79 6.79
C LEU A 289 -17.91 -1.65 5.72
N CYS A 290 -18.24 -1.08 4.57
CA CYS A 290 -18.87 -1.83 3.48
C CYS A 290 -18.02 -3.00 3.00
N ARG A 291 -16.67 -2.81 2.82
CA ARG A 291 -15.73 -3.87 2.44
C ARG A 291 -15.67 -5.01 3.45
N GLN A 292 -15.67 -4.69 4.74
CA GLN A 292 -15.61 -5.70 5.79
C GLN A 292 -16.96 -6.40 6.00
N ILE A 293 -18.06 -5.65 5.94
CA ILE A 293 -19.43 -6.17 6.09
C ILE A 293 -19.74 -7.18 4.97
N ILE A 294 -19.41 -6.90 3.72
CA ILE A 294 -19.73 -7.81 2.61
C ILE A 294 -19.03 -9.17 2.78
N GLN A 295 -17.82 -9.18 3.37
CA GLN A 295 -17.07 -10.41 3.65
C GLN A 295 -17.75 -11.28 4.72
N GLN A 296 -18.54 -10.69 5.62
CA GLN A 296 -19.30 -11.40 6.64
C GLN A 296 -20.63 -12.01 6.11
N ARG A 297 -20.87 -11.91 4.80
CA ARG A 297 -22.03 -12.50 4.10
C ARG A 297 -23.38 -12.01 4.64
N PRO A 298 -23.65 -10.69 4.62
CA PRO A 298 -24.99 -10.21 4.90
C PRO A 298 -25.98 -10.73 3.85
N LYS A 299 -27.27 -10.71 4.17
CA LYS A 299 -28.34 -10.96 3.19
C LYS A 299 -28.36 -9.86 2.12
N ALA A 300 -28.21 -8.61 2.57
CA ALA A 300 -28.08 -7.44 1.69
C ALA A 300 -27.26 -6.34 2.37
N LEU A 301 -26.61 -5.52 1.54
CA LEU A 301 -25.89 -4.32 1.94
C LEU A 301 -26.49 -3.11 1.22
N VAL A 302 -27.04 -2.17 1.99
CA VAL A 302 -27.64 -0.93 1.51
C VAL A 302 -26.62 0.20 1.71
N LEU A 303 -26.16 0.80 0.61
CA LEU A 303 -25.21 1.91 0.58
C LEU A 303 -26.00 3.20 0.52
N TYR A 304 -25.98 4.03 1.57
CA TYR A 304 -26.69 5.31 1.60
C TYR A 304 -25.69 6.45 1.63
N GLU A 305 -25.63 7.24 0.55
CA GLU A 305 -24.61 8.26 0.34
C GLU A 305 -25.18 9.50 -0.36
N ILE A 306 -24.70 10.68 0.02
CA ILE A 306 -25.09 11.94 -0.64
C ILE A 306 -24.22 12.22 -1.88
N SER A 307 -22.97 11.78 -1.88
CA SER A 307 -22.04 11.94 -3.00
C SER A 307 -22.28 10.87 -4.06
N GLU A 308 -22.76 11.27 -5.23
CA GLU A 308 -22.93 10.38 -6.38
C GLU A 308 -21.61 9.66 -6.73
N PHE A 309 -20.51 10.41 -6.82
CA PHE A 309 -19.20 9.85 -7.15
C PHE A 309 -18.71 8.86 -6.07
N GLY A 310 -18.88 9.20 -4.79
CA GLY A 310 -18.51 8.30 -3.68
C GLY A 310 -19.31 7.01 -3.71
N LEU A 311 -20.62 7.10 -3.97
CA LEU A 311 -21.51 5.94 -4.07
C LEU A 311 -21.14 5.05 -5.27
N TYR A 312 -20.95 5.64 -6.44
CA TYR A 312 -20.54 4.91 -7.65
C TYR A 312 -19.20 4.16 -7.43
N SER A 313 -18.24 4.84 -6.81
CA SER A 313 -16.90 4.26 -6.60
C SER A 313 -16.95 3.04 -5.70
N ILE A 314 -17.64 3.14 -4.55
CA ILE A 314 -17.74 2.00 -3.62
C ILE A 314 -18.62 0.87 -4.16
N GLU A 315 -19.71 1.18 -4.86
CA GLU A 315 -20.54 0.16 -5.49
C GLU A 315 -19.73 -0.69 -6.48
N ARG A 316 -18.99 -0.04 -7.39
CA ARG A 316 -18.15 -0.73 -8.38
C ARG A 316 -17.14 -1.65 -7.70
N GLU A 317 -16.43 -1.13 -6.71
CA GLU A 317 -15.43 -1.90 -5.96
C GLU A 317 -16.05 -3.12 -5.24
N LEU A 318 -17.21 -2.94 -4.59
CA LEU A 318 -17.89 -4.04 -3.91
C LEU A 318 -18.39 -5.11 -4.89
N ARG A 319 -18.82 -4.73 -6.11
CA ARG A 319 -19.19 -5.72 -7.14
C ARG A 319 -17.99 -6.51 -7.64
N GLU A 320 -16.83 -5.88 -7.80
CA GLU A 320 -15.58 -6.56 -8.13
C GLU A 320 -15.16 -7.53 -7.01
N MET A 321 -15.24 -7.09 -5.74
CA MET A 321 -15.01 -7.96 -4.57
C MET A 321 -16.00 -9.13 -4.51
N GLN A 322 -17.27 -8.88 -4.80
CA GLN A 322 -18.33 -9.88 -4.83
C GLN A 322 -18.02 -11.01 -5.83
N GLN A 323 -17.54 -10.66 -7.01
CA GLN A 323 -17.11 -11.64 -8.03
C GLN A 323 -15.89 -12.43 -7.57
N ARG A 324 -14.86 -11.74 -7.09
CA ARG A 324 -13.59 -12.34 -6.66
C ARG A 324 -13.76 -13.30 -5.47
N LEU A 325 -14.62 -12.97 -4.52
CA LEU A 325 -14.83 -13.73 -3.28
C LEU A 325 -16.01 -14.72 -3.37
N ASN A 326 -16.63 -14.90 -4.55
CA ASN A 326 -17.80 -15.74 -4.75
C ASN A 326 -18.97 -15.42 -3.81
N LEU A 327 -19.30 -14.12 -3.66
CA LEU A 327 -20.35 -13.59 -2.80
C LEU A 327 -21.61 -13.15 -3.58
N GLN A 328 -21.92 -13.75 -4.73
CA GLN A 328 -23.01 -13.37 -5.64
C GLN A 328 -24.39 -13.39 -4.99
N LYS A 329 -24.55 -14.10 -3.87
CA LYS A 329 -25.81 -14.16 -3.11
C LYS A 329 -26.10 -12.89 -2.29
N VAL A 330 -25.09 -12.05 -2.01
CA VAL A 330 -25.24 -10.81 -1.25
C VAL A 330 -25.82 -9.75 -2.19
N ALA A 331 -27.01 -9.23 -1.89
CA ALA A 331 -27.55 -8.11 -2.66
C ALA A 331 -26.89 -6.79 -2.27
N ILE A 332 -26.56 -5.93 -3.24
CA ILE A 332 -25.98 -4.59 -3.02
C ILE A 332 -26.95 -3.56 -3.59
N TYR A 333 -27.37 -2.58 -2.77
CA TYR A 333 -28.33 -1.54 -3.13
C TYR A 333 -27.70 -0.16 -2.95
N PRO A 334 -27.29 0.55 -4.02
CA PRO A 334 -26.77 1.91 -3.95
C PRO A 334 -27.95 2.91 -3.92
N ILE A 335 -28.04 3.70 -2.86
CA ILE A 335 -29.11 4.67 -2.64
C ILE A 335 -28.52 6.06 -2.43
N ILE A 336 -28.80 7.01 -3.34
CA ILE A 336 -28.46 8.42 -3.17
C ILE A 336 -29.44 9.06 -2.18
N GLY A 337 -28.90 9.71 -1.14
CA GLY A 337 -29.72 10.41 -0.17
C GLY A 337 -28.93 11.14 0.91
N THR A 338 -29.54 12.18 1.47
CA THR A 338 -29.01 12.88 2.65
C THR A 338 -29.68 12.37 3.92
N VAL A 339 -28.88 12.23 4.99
CA VAL A 339 -29.38 11.82 6.33
C VAL A 339 -30.28 12.88 6.98
N GLN A 340 -30.30 14.09 6.45
CA GLN A 340 -31.17 15.18 6.92
C GLN A 340 -32.66 14.98 6.54
N ARG A 341 -33.00 14.02 5.65
CA ARG A 341 -34.37 13.73 5.22
C ARG A 341 -34.89 12.45 5.87
N GLN A 342 -35.56 12.60 7.01
CA GLN A 342 -36.08 11.47 7.78
C GLN A 342 -37.01 10.57 6.96
N ASN A 343 -38.00 11.14 6.25
CA ASN A 343 -38.96 10.38 5.46
C ASN A 343 -38.31 9.47 4.42
N ARG A 344 -37.22 9.94 3.77
CA ARG A 344 -36.53 9.16 2.75
C ARG A 344 -35.75 8.00 3.36
N ILE A 345 -34.98 8.25 4.43
CA ILE A 345 -34.17 7.20 5.05
C ILE A 345 -35.05 6.17 5.76
N GLU A 346 -36.20 6.59 6.32
CA GLU A 346 -37.20 5.71 6.91
C GLU A 346 -37.82 4.80 5.83
N ALA A 347 -38.25 5.35 4.69
CA ALA A 347 -38.75 4.56 3.59
C ALA A 347 -37.72 3.53 3.08
N VAL A 348 -36.43 3.88 3.03
CA VAL A 348 -35.36 2.95 2.68
C VAL A 348 -35.26 1.82 3.72
N MET A 349 -35.19 2.15 5.02
CA MET A 349 -35.06 1.14 6.07
C MET A 349 -36.24 0.17 6.10
N GLN A 350 -37.47 0.67 5.92
CA GLN A 350 -38.70 -0.15 5.87
C GLN A 350 -38.75 -1.02 4.62
N SER A 351 -38.50 -0.43 3.43
CA SER A 351 -38.57 -1.15 2.13
C SER A 351 -37.57 -2.30 2.02
N PHE A 352 -36.37 -2.12 2.57
CA PHE A 352 -35.33 -3.15 2.57
C PHE A 352 -35.33 -4.02 3.83
N SER A 353 -36.21 -3.74 4.81
CA SER A 353 -36.27 -4.45 6.12
C SER A 353 -34.90 -4.45 6.79
N VAL A 354 -34.29 -3.28 6.93
CA VAL A 354 -32.95 -3.08 7.50
C VAL A 354 -32.94 -3.53 8.98
N GLN A 355 -31.94 -4.33 9.35
CA GLN A 355 -31.80 -4.85 10.72
C GLN A 355 -30.61 -4.22 11.46
N THR A 356 -29.58 -3.79 10.74
CA THR A 356 -28.39 -3.17 11.32
C THR A 356 -28.02 -1.90 10.57
N VAL A 357 -27.71 -0.83 11.29
CA VAL A 357 -27.28 0.46 10.74
C VAL A 357 -25.91 0.83 11.27
N TYR A 358 -24.99 1.15 10.37
CA TYR A 358 -23.72 1.83 10.68
C TYR A 358 -23.82 3.27 10.16
N HIS A 359 -23.88 4.23 11.09
CA HIS A 359 -24.07 5.64 10.77
C HIS A 359 -22.72 6.37 10.74
N ALA A 360 -22.11 6.44 9.52
CA ALA A 360 -20.83 7.10 9.29
C ALA A 360 -20.95 8.46 8.58
N ALA A 361 -22.15 8.86 8.18
CA ALA A 361 -22.41 10.16 7.56
C ALA A 361 -22.23 11.29 8.58
N ALA A 362 -21.22 12.15 8.38
CA ALA A 362 -20.98 13.33 9.20
C ALA A 362 -20.04 14.32 8.49
N TYR A 363 -20.14 15.61 8.80
CA TYR A 363 -19.10 16.59 8.48
C TYR A 363 -18.02 16.51 9.58
N LYS A 364 -16.76 16.32 9.17
CA LYS A 364 -15.64 16.02 10.07
C LYS A 364 -14.51 17.07 10.09
N HIS A 365 -14.43 17.92 9.06
CA HIS A 365 -13.37 18.91 8.95
C HIS A 365 -13.64 20.08 9.89
N VAL A 366 -12.86 20.17 10.99
CA VAL A 366 -13.04 21.17 12.05
C VAL A 366 -13.15 22.58 11.49
N PRO A 367 -12.19 23.11 10.67
CA PRO A 367 -12.30 24.47 10.18
C PRO A 367 -13.54 24.72 9.29
N LEU A 368 -13.92 23.74 8.47
CA LEU A 368 -15.10 23.89 7.61
C LEU A 368 -16.40 23.93 8.41
N VAL A 369 -16.49 23.17 9.51
CA VAL A 369 -17.66 23.18 10.37
C VAL A 369 -17.71 24.46 11.21
N GLU A 370 -16.54 24.98 11.67
CA GLU A 370 -16.45 26.31 12.29
C GLU A 370 -16.96 27.43 11.36
N TYR A 371 -16.65 27.34 10.06
CA TYR A 371 -17.12 28.28 9.05
C TYR A 371 -18.59 28.10 8.66
N ASN A 372 -19.22 27.00 9.02
CA ASN A 372 -20.59 26.62 8.61
C ASN A 372 -21.33 25.93 9.77
N MET A 373 -21.52 26.65 10.88
CA MET A 373 -22.07 26.10 12.11
C MET A 373 -23.47 25.48 11.93
N VAL A 374 -24.35 26.15 11.21
CA VAL A 374 -25.72 25.68 10.94
C VAL A 374 -25.70 24.32 10.23
N GLU A 375 -24.88 24.20 9.16
CA GLU A 375 -24.76 22.95 8.41
C GLU A 375 -24.14 21.83 9.27
N GLY A 376 -23.17 22.18 10.12
CA GLY A 376 -22.60 21.24 11.08
C GLY A 376 -23.65 20.64 12.03
N VAL A 377 -24.49 21.48 12.62
CA VAL A 377 -25.58 21.07 13.51
C VAL A 377 -26.66 20.29 12.74
N ARG A 378 -27.12 20.78 11.59
CA ARG A 378 -28.14 20.11 10.77
C ARG A 378 -27.69 18.71 10.35
N ASN A 379 -26.48 18.56 9.88
CA ASN A 379 -26.00 17.27 9.40
C ASN A 379 -25.64 16.31 10.53
N ASN A 380 -24.85 16.77 11.51
CA ASN A 380 -24.31 15.86 12.52
C ASN A 380 -25.30 15.58 13.65
N VAL A 381 -26.09 16.59 14.10
CA VAL A 381 -27.05 16.40 15.18
C VAL A 381 -28.41 15.92 14.61
N PHE A 382 -29.02 16.71 13.73
CA PHE A 382 -30.33 16.36 13.18
C PHE A 382 -30.27 15.19 12.20
N GLY A 383 -29.18 15.06 11.41
CA GLY A 383 -28.98 13.91 10.55
C GLY A 383 -28.91 12.61 11.37
N THR A 384 -28.22 12.63 12.52
CA THR A 384 -28.19 11.47 13.45
C THR A 384 -29.58 11.23 14.08
N LEU A 385 -30.26 12.28 14.55
CA LEU A 385 -31.63 12.19 15.09
C LEU A 385 -32.60 11.54 14.09
N HIS A 386 -32.68 12.09 12.89
CA HIS A 386 -33.58 11.59 11.83
C HIS A 386 -33.29 10.14 11.44
N THR A 387 -31.98 9.80 11.35
CA THR A 387 -31.58 8.43 11.02
C THR A 387 -31.92 7.45 12.17
N ALA A 388 -31.73 7.87 13.41
CA ALA A 388 -32.03 7.05 14.59
C ALA A 388 -33.56 6.87 14.79
N GLU A 389 -34.38 7.90 14.63
CA GLU A 389 -35.83 7.80 14.66
C GLU A 389 -36.39 6.91 13.55
N ALA A 390 -35.85 7.06 12.32
CA ALA A 390 -36.17 6.17 11.20
C ALA A 390 -35.84 4.71 11.52
N ALA A 391 -34.69 4.46 12.17
CA ALA A 391 -34.30 3.12 12.61
C ALA A 391 -35.26 2.54 13.67
N MET A 392 -35.71 3.36 14.63
CA MET A 392 -36.74 2.95 15.60
C MET A 392 -38.06 2.62 14.93
N HIS A 393 -38.56 3.45 14.02
CA HIS A 393 -39.80 3.21 13.29
C HIS A 393 -39.73 1.98 12.38
N ALA A 394 -38.55 1.67 11.83
CA ALA A 394 -38.32 0.48 11.02
C ALA A 394 -38.01 -0.78 11.88
N ASN A 395 -37.99 -0.69 13.21
CA ASN A 395 -37.60 -1.76 14.13
C ASN A 395 -36.21 -2.34 13.86
N VAL A 396 -35.26 -1.48 13.54
CA VAL A 396 -33.82 -1.86 13.38
C VAL A 396 -33.32 -2.42 14.71
N GLU A 397 -32.59 -3.54 14.68
CA GLU A 397 -32.10 -4.20 15.89
C GLU A 397 -30.91 -3.47 16.52
N LEU A 398 -29.98 -3.01 15.65
CA LEU A 398 -28.73 -2.36 16.06
C LEU A 398 -28.46 -1.09 15.24
N PHE A 399 -28.13 -0.02 15.96
CA PHE A 399 -27.66 1.25 15.38
C PHE A 399 -26.32 1.64 15.97
N VAL A 400 -25.27 1.74 15.14
CA VAL A 400 -23.91 2.10 15.54
C VAL A 400 -23.56 3.48 14.99
N LEU A 401 -23.31 4.45 15.87
CA LEU A 401 -22.80 5.78 15.49
C LEU A 401 -21.29 5.78 15.48
N ILE A 402 -20.71 6.18 14.36
CA ILE A 402 -19.30 6.51 14.26
C ILE A 402 -19.06 7.89 14.89
N SER A 403 -18.35 7.93 16.03
CA SER A 403 -18.00 9.15 16.74
C SER A 403 -16.48 9.43 16.67
N THR A 404 -15.99 10.35 17.49
CA THR A 404 -14.61 10.83 17.44
C THR A 404 -14.09 11.18 18.84
N ASP A 405 -12.77 11.17 19.03
CA ASP A 405 -12.05 11.72 20.17
C ASP A 405 -12.39 13.21 20.43
N LYS A 406 -12.71 13.97 19.38
CA LYS A 406 -13.06 15.39 19.44
C LYS A 406 -14.42 15.67 20.11
N ALA A 407 -15.23 14.65 20.36
CA ALA A 407 -16.43 14.73 21.18
C ALA A 407 -16.13 14.77 22.70
N VAL A 408 -14.88 14.52 23.11
CA VAL A 408 -14.42 14.59 24.50
C VAL A 408 -14.01 16.01 24.83
N ARG A 409 -14.69 16.67 25.77
CA ARG A 409 -14.44 18.08 26.12
C ARG A 409 -14.16 18.94 24.88
N PRO A 410 -15.14 19.09 23.98
CA PRO A 410 -14.92 19.71 22.68
C PRO A 410 -14.43 21.15 22.82
N THR A 411 -13.47 21.54 21.96
CA THR A 411 -13.00 22.93 21.83
C THR A 411 -13.45 23.56 20.52
N ASN A 412 -14.29 22.85 19.77
CA ASN A 412 -14.76 23.25 18.46
C ASN A 412 -16.20 22.78 18.20
N VAL A 413 -16.87 23.44 17.27
CA VAL A 413 -18.26 23.16 16.91
C VAL A 413 -18.44 21.74 16.39
N MET A 414 -17.51 21.22 15.58
CA MET A 414 -17.59 19.87 15.03
C MET A 414 -17.63 18.83 16.17
N GLY A 415 -16.71 18.90 17.13
CA GLY A 415 -16.69 18.01 18.29
C GLY A 415 -17.97 18.14 19.13
N THR A 416 -18.46 19.36 19.35
CA THR A 416 -19.72 19.65 20.04
C THR A 416 -20.92 19.00 19.35
N THR A 417 -21.01 19.10 18.01
CA THR A 417 -22.08 18.46 17.24
C THR A 417 -22.03 16.93 17.33
N LYS A 418 -20.84 16.34 17.37
CA LYS A 418 -20.67 14.88 17.56
C LYS A 418 -21.07 14.45 18.97
N ARG A 419 -20.70 15.24 20.00
CA ARG A 419 -21.13 14.95 21.38
C ARG A 419 -22.65 15.10 21.54
N LEU A 420 -23.27 16.10 20.91
CA LEU A 420 -24.73 16.22 20.86
C LEU A 420 -25.40 15.03 20.18
N ALA A 421 -24.83 14.53 19.10
CA ALA A 421 -25.32 13.31 18.43
C ALA A 421 -25.27 12.08 19.34
N GLU A 422 -24.23 11.94 20.18
CA GLU A 422 -24.17 10.88 21.20
C GLU A 422 -25.27 11.07 22.26
N LEU A 423 -25.45 12.30 22.76
CA LEU A 423 -26.52 12.63 23.73
C LEU A 423 -27.94 12.34 23.19
N VAL A 424 -28.17 12.60 21.91
CA VAL A 424 -29.40 12.24 21.19
C VAL A 424 -29.63 10.73 21.28
N LEU A 425 -28.63 9.91 20.95
CA LEU A 425 -28.77 8.45 20.98
C LEU A 425 -28.91 7.92 22.41
N GLN A 426 -28.19 8.50 23.37
CA GLN A 426 -28.35 8.14 24.80
C GLN A 426 -29.75 8.47 25.31
N GLY A 427 -30.31 9.63 24.91
CA GLY A 427 -31.70 9.99 25.24
C GLY A 427 -32.72 9.06 24.58
N LEU A 428 -32.54 8.70 23.31
CA LEU A 428 -33.42 7.76 22.62
C LEU A 428 -33.31 6.34 23.18
N ALA A 429 -32.12 5.91 23.63
CA ALA A 429 -31.90 4.60 24.26
C ALA A 429 -32.72 4.44 25.58
N LYS A 430 -32.95 5.54 26.30
CA LYS A 430 -33.76 5.55 27.55
C LYS A 430 -35.27 5.67 27.30
N ARG A 431 -35.68 5.94 26.06
CA ARG A 431 -37.09 6.11 25.71
C ARG A 431 -37.81 4.77 25.76
N ASN A 432 -38.91 4.71 26.50
CA ASN A 432 -39.74 3.52 26.64
C ASN A 432 -40.24 3.03 25.26
N GLY A 433 -40.16 1.73 25.03
CA GLY A 433 -40.66 1.08 23.80
C GLY A 433 -39.66 1.01 22.64
N SER A 434 -38.45 1.54 22.76
CA SER A 434 -37.42 1.34 21.75
C SER A 434 -36.91 -0.10 21.74
N ARG A 435 -36.98 -0.77 20.59
CA ARG A 435 -36.37 -2.08 20.35
C ARG A 435 -34.96 -1.95 19.74
N THR A 436 -34.62 -0.77 19.25
CA THR A 436 -33.33 -0.49 18.63
C THR A 436 -32.27 -0.29 19.71
N ARG A 437 -31.22 -1.06 19.66
CA ARG A 437 -30.03 -0.89 20.49
C ARG A 437 -29.10 0.14 19.86
N PHE A 438 -28.80 1.21 20.60
CA PHE A 438 -27.90 2.27 20.18
C PHE A 438 -26.50 2.06 20.76
N CYS A 439 -25.50 2.18 19.95
CA CYS A 439 -24.09 2.10 20.33
C CYS A 439 -23.32 3.27 19.68
N MET A 440 -22.40 3.88 20.38
CA MET A 440 -21.52 4.94 19.90
C MET A 440 -20.08 4.49 20.04
N VAL A 441 -19.27 4.73 19.00
CA VAL A 441 -17.85 4.32 18.99
C VAL A 441 -16.97 5.51 18.67
N ARG A 442 -16.12 5.87 19.65
CA ARG A 442 -15.13 6.96 19.54
C ARG A 442 -13.76 6.41 19.16
N PHE A 443 -13.11 7.08 18.26
CA PHE A 443 -11.70 6.88 17.94
C PHE A 443 -11.06 8.17 17.41
N GLY A 444 -9.72 8.21 17.39
CA GLY A 444 -8.95 9.35 16.94
C GLY A 444 -8.79 9.42 15.42
N ASN A 445 -7.65 9.92 14.97
CA ASN A 445 -7.41 10.06 13.54
C ASN A 445 -7.15 8.70 12.86
N VAL A 446 -7.61 8.56 11.63
CA VAL A 446 -7.32 7.39 10.80
C VAL A 446 -6.38 7.77 9.65
N LEU A 447 -5.41 6.91 9.39
CA LEU A 447 -4.39 7.12 8.37
C LEU A 447 -4.98 7.05 6.96
N GLY A 448 -4.49 7.90 6.07
CA GLY A 448 -4.87 7.87 4.67
C GLY A 448 -6.32 8.30 4.38
N SER A 449 -7.05 8.84 5.37
CA SER A 449 -8.40 9.37 5.13
C SER A 449 -8.34 10.66 4.29
N SER A 450 -9.39 10.88 3.49
CA SER A 450 -9.52 12.08 2.65
C SER A 450 -9.33 13.37 3.45
N GLY A 451 -8.42 14.24 2.98
CA GLY A 451 -8.06 15.51 3.64
C GLY A 451 -7.26 15.35 4.93
N SER A 452 -6.62 14.19 5.18
CA SER A 452 -5.72 14.00 6.33
C SER A 452 -4.30 14.48 6.04
N VAL A 453 -3.51 14.60 7.11
CA VAL A 453 -2.15 15.15 7.08
C VAL A 453 -1.17 14.36 6.20
N VAL A 454 -1.33 13.05 6.13
CA VAL A 454 -0.41 12.14 5.43
C VAL A 454 -0.43 12.33 3.90
N PRO A 455 -1.58 12.29 3.20
CA PRO A 455 -1.65 12.62 1.78
C PRO A 455 -1.14 14.03 1.47
N LEU A 456 -1.40 14.99 2.38
CA LEU A 456 -0.90 16.36 2.22
C LEU A 456 0.63 16.40 2.25
N PHE A 457 1.26 15.75 3.25
CA PHE A 457 2.73 15.70 3.35
C PHE A 457 3.35 15.02 2.14
N LYS A 458 2.78 13.90 1.69
CA LYS A 458 3.27 13.22 0.49
C LYS A 458 3.24 14.15 -0.73
N GLN A 459 2.13 14.83 -0.96
CA GLN A 459 2.00 15.81 -2.05
C GLN A 459 3.00 16.96 -1.93
N GLN A 460 3.19 17.51 -0.72
CA GLN A 460 4.12 18.60 -0.48
C GLN A 460 5.58 18.17 -0.70
N ILE A 461 5.96 16.97 -0.27
CA ILE A 461 7.29 16.39 -0.51
C ILE A 461 7.53 16.20 -2.01
N GLU A 462 6.57 15.63 -2.74
CA GLU A 462 6.65 15.45 -4.20
C GLU A 462 6.78 16.78 -4.96
N GLN A 463 6.24 17.88 -4.40
CA GLN A 463 6.32 19.24 -4.98
C GLN A 463 7.59 20.01 -4.56
N GLY A 464 8.47 19.43 -3.73
CA GLY A 464 9.68 20.09 -3.24
C GLY A 464 9.48 20.98 -2.01
N GLY A 465 8.37 20.82 -1.29
CA GLY A 465 8.07 21.53 -0.05
C GLY A 465 7.47 22.93 -0.19
N PRO A 466 7.34 23.72 0.90
CA PRO A 466 7.58 23.28 2.27
C PRO A 466 6.52 22.29 2.77
N VAL A 467 6.89 21.42 3.73
CA VAL A 467 5.92 20.62 4.48
C VAL A 467 5.32 21.48 5.59
N THR A 468 3.98 21.60 5.62
CA THR A 468 3.29 22.49 6.55
C THR A 468 2.78 21.75 7.77
N VAL A 469 3.19 22.18 8.97
CA VAL A 469 2.76 21.66 10.27
C VAL A 469 2.13 22.81 11.06
N THR A 470 1.00 22.56 11.74
CA THR A 470 0.28 23.62 12.44
C THR A 470 0.98 24.07 13.72
N HIS A 471 1.68 23.20 14.44
CA HIS A 471 2.45 23.53 15.62
C HIS A 471 3.56 22.50 15.86
N PRO A 472 4.76 22.89 16.36
CA PRO A 472 5.87 21.95 16.60
C PRO A 472 5.54 20.83 17.62
N ASP A 473 4.68 21.10 18.60
CA ASP A 473 4.35 20.16 19.67
C ASP A 473 3.00 19.45 19.46
N ILE A 474 2.37 19.66 18.30
CA ILE A 474 1.08 19.03 18.03
C ILE A 474 1.19 17.51 17.96
N THR A 475 0.35 16.82 18.72
CA THR A 475 0.27 15.35 18.70
C THR A 475 -1.11 14.88 18.26
N ARG A 476 -1.16 13.71 17.64
CA ARG A 476 -2.40 13.02 17.28
C ARG A 476 -2.26 11.53 17.51
N TYR A 477 -3.36 10.91 17.84
CA TYR A 477 -3.48 9.45 17.84
C TYR A 477 -3.83 8.95 16.45
N PHE A 478 -3.23 7.84 16.05
CA PHE A 478 -3.47 7.26 14.74
C PHE A 478 -3.82 5.78 14.79
N MET A 479 -4.74 5.41 13.91
CA MET A 479 -5.12 4.02 13.66
C MET A 479 -5.27 3.81 12.15
N THR A 480 -5.16 2.58 11.67
CA THR A 480 -5.48 2.29 10.26
C THR A 480 -6.98 2.27 10.04
N ILE A 481 -7.44 2.63 8.84
CA ILE A 481 -8.87 2.59 8.48
C ILE A 481 -9.45 1.17 8.64
N PRO A 482 -8.76 0.09 8.17
CA PRO A 482 -9.25 -1.27 8.36
C PRO A 482 -9.39 -1.67 9.85
N GLU A 483 -8.42 -1.31 10.69
CA GLU A 483 -8.49 -1.59 12.13
C GLU A 483 -9.65 -0.83 12.78
N ALA A 484 -9.85 0.44 12.47
CA ALA A 484 -10.96 1.23 13.00
C ALA A 484 -12.32 0.63 12.62
N ALA A 485 -12.53 0.27 11.35
CA ALA A 485 -13.77 -0.33 10.89
C ALA A 485 -14.03 -1.69 11.55
N GLN A 486 -13.02 -2.54 11.68
CA GLN A 486 -13.07 -3.83 12.35
C GLN A 486 -13.49 -3.69 13.82
N LEU A 487 -12.85 -2.78 14.56
CA LEU A 487 -13.16 -2.54 15.96
C LEU A 487 -14.55 -1.90 16.14
N VAL A 488 -14.99 -1.03 15.22
CA VAL A 488 -16.36 -0.48 15.20
C VAL A 488 -17.40 -1.58 15.05
N ILE A 489 -17.21 -2.54 14.15
CA ILE A 489 -18.12 -3.67 13.97
C ILE A 489 -18.22 -4.49 15.26
N GLN A 490 -17.09 -4.81 15.89
CA GLN A 490 -17.03 -5.58 17.12
C GLN A 490 -17.66 -4.80 18.30
N ALA A 491 -17.30 -3.52 18.49
CA ALA A 491 -17.89 -2.67 19.53
C ALA A 491 -19.42 -2.57 19.41
N GLY A 492 -19.93 -2.53 18.18
CA GLY A 492 -21.37 -2.51 17.90
C GLY A 492 -22.13 -3.72 18.46
N THR A 493 -21.47 -4.85 18.65
CA THR A 493 -22.10 -6.06 19.22
C THR A 493 -22.05 -6.10 20.73
N MET A 494 -21.24 -5.24 21.37
CA MET A 494 -20.97 -5.25 22.79
C MET A 494 -21.89 -4.29 23.56
N GLY A 495 -22.10 -4.56 24.83
CA GLY A 495 -22.74 -3.66 25.80
C GLY A 495 -24.24 -3.40 25.59
N ASP A 496 -24.78 -2.54 26.45
CA ASP A 496 -26.18 -2.16 26.49
C ASP A 496 -26.51 -1.00 25.58
N SER A 497 -27.80 -0.73 25.33
CA SER A 497 -28.24 0.44 24.58
C SER A 497 -27.80 1.75 25.25
N GLY A 498 -27.26 2.68 24.47
CA GLY A 498 -26.70 3.96 24.94
C GLY A 498 -25.25 3.89 25.39
N ALA A 499 -24.58 2.75 25.23
CA ALA A 499 -23.16 2.60 25.56
C ALA A 499 -22.25 3.40 24.62
N VAL A 500 -21.25 4.05 25.19
CA VAL A 500 -20.16 4.73 24.45
C VAL A 500 -18.90 3.89 24.57
N PHE A 501 -18.38 3.42 23.45
CA PHE A 501 -17.13 2.71 23.39
C PHE A 501 -16.01 3.63 22.87
N VAL A 502 -14.79 3.39 23.35
CA VAL A 502 -13.60 4.10 22.95
C VAL A 502 -12.56 3.09 22.50
N LEU A 503 -12.05 3.28 21.30
CA LEU A 503 -11.01 2.40 20.76
C LEU A 503 -9.65 2.80 21.34
N ASP A 504 -8.86 1.81 21.73
CA ASP A 504 -7.47 2.03 22.13
C ASP A 504 -6.65 2.49 20.92
N MET A 505 -6.16 3.72 20.98
CA MET A 505 -5.41 4.36 19.90
C MET A 505 -3.87 4.17 20.01
N GLY A 506 -3.39 3.53 21.07
CA GLY A 506 -1.96 3.43 21.39
C GLY A 506 -1.35 4.78 21.78
N GLU A 507 -0.06 4.96 21.47
CA GLU A 507 0.68 6.18 21.83
C GLU A 507 0.41 7.33 20.86
N PRO A 508 0.41 8.59 21.36
CA PRO A 508 0.28 9.78 20.52
C PRO A 508 1.56 10.00 19.69
N VAL A 509 1.38 10.45 18.45
CA VAL A 509 2.48 10.73 17.53
C VAL A 509 2.61 12.24 17.31
N ARG A 510 3.82 12.79 17.45
CA ARG A 510 4.12 14.18 17.08
C ARG A 510 4.08 14.32 15.56
N ILE A 511 3.32 15.29 15.08
CA ILE A 511 3.12 15.47 13.63
C ILE A 511 4.41 15.90 12.94
N VAL A 512 5.25 16.70 13.61
CA VAL A 512 6.56 17.12 13.06
C VAL A 512 7.51 15.93 12.89
N ASP A 513 7.51 14.96 13.82
CA ASP A 513 8.38 13.79 13.72
C ASP A 513 7.92 12.87 12.58
N MET A 514 6.60 12.76 12.37
CA MET A 514 6.05 12.08 11.19
C MET A 514 6.50 12.76 9.88
N ALA A 515 6.45 14.10 9.82
CA ALA A 515 6.89 14.86 8.66
C ALA A 515 8.38 14.60 8.35
N ARG A 516 9.25 14.67 9.37
CA ARG A 516 10.69 14.38 9.23
C ARG A 516 10.94 12.97 8.69
N LYS A 517 10.31 11.96 9.31
CA LYS A 517 10.43 10.57 8.86
C LYS A 517 10.02 10.39 7.41
N MET A 518 8.92 11.02 6.98
CA MET A 518 8.46 10.97 5.60
C MET A 518 9.46 11.61 4.62
N ILE A 519 10.06 12.75 4.99
CA ILE A 519 11.08 13.43 4.18
C ILE A 519 12.32 12.54 4.04
N HIS A 520 12.89 12.06 5.16
CA HIS A 520 14.11 11.25 5.18
C HIS A 520 13.93 9.92 4.41
N LEU A 521 12.81 9.23 4.59
CA LEU A 521 12.52 7.98 3.88
C LEU A 521 12.22 8.20 2.38
N SER A 522 11.96 9.44 1.98
CA SER A 522 11.91 9.83 0.56
C SER A 522 13.31 10.08 -0.04
N GLY A 523 14.37 9.99 0.78
CA GLY A 523 15.75 10.25 0.38
C GLY A 523 16.08 11.75 0.31
N LEU A 524 15.36 12.57 1.08
CA LEU A 524 15.52 14.03 1.12
C LEU A 524 15.91 14.47 2.53
N GLU A 525 16.59 15.61 2.63
CA GLU A 525 17.04 16.19 3.89
C GLU A 525 16.14 17.35 4.34
N VAL A 526 15.84 17.37 5.65
CA VAL A 526 15.12 18.50 6.24
C VAL A 526 16.06 19.69 6.38
N ARG A 527 15.70 20.84 5.78
CA ARG A 527 16.43 22.08 5.97
C ARG A 527 16.31 22.57 7.41
N SER A 528 17.45 22.83 8.05
CA SER A 528 17.56 23.27 9.44
C SER A 528 18.81 24.11 9.63
N GLU A 529 18.98 24.70 10.82
CA GLU A 529 20.22 25.42 11.17
C GLU A 529 21.47 24.51 11.07
N ALA A 530 21.32 23.22 11.39
CA ALA A 530 22.39 22.23 11.25
C ALA A 530 22.63 21.79 9.81
N HIS A 531 21.61 21.84 8.95
CA HIS A 531 21.65 21.47 7.53
C HIS A 531 21.00 22.59 6.68
N PRO A 532 21.71 23.71 6.44
CA PRO A 532 21.15 24.85 5.70
C PRO A 532 20.84 24.54 4.24
N ASP A 533 21.56 23.58 3.65
CA ASP A 533 21.41 23.14 2.26
C ASP A 533 20.40 21.99 2.11
N GLY A 534 19.65 21.65 3.15
CA GLY A 534 18.61 20.59 3.09
C GLY A 534 17.55 20.86 2.03
N ASP A 535 16.93 19.80 1.55
CA ASP A 535 16.03 19.82 0.39
C ASP A 535 14.66 20.43 0.72
N ILE A 536 14.10 20.12 1.90
CA ILE A 536 12.70 20.40 2.27
C ILE A 536 12.62 21.19 3.57
N ASP A 537 11.91 22.32 3.55
CA ASP A 537 11.57 23.07 4.76
C ASP A 537 10.33 22.50 5.46
N ILE A 538 10.30 22.58 6.80
CA ILE A 538 9.09 22.40 7.60
C ILE A 538 8.61 23.78 8.06
N ALA A 539 7.46 24.21 7.52
CA ALA A 539 6.86 25.51 7.85
C ALA A 539 5.76 25.36 8.92
N TYR A 540 5.81 26.21 9.95
CA TYR A 540 4.77 26.24 10.98
C TYR A 540 3.72 27.29 10.65
N THR A 541 2.45 26.85 10.50
CA THR A 541 1.35 27.73 10.03
C THR A 541 0.49 28.30 11.15
N GLY A 542 0.70 27.88 12.39
CA GLY A 542 -0.18 28.17 13.51
C GLY A 542 -1.38 27.22 13.60
N LEU A 543 -1.95 27.07 14.80
CA LEU A 543 -3.15 26.25 15.00
C LEU A 543 -4.34 26.88 14.26
N ARG A 544 -5.15 26.03 13.66
CA ARG A 544 -6.40 26.44 12.96
C ARG A 544 -7.51 26.72 13.96
N PRO A 545 -8.54 27.50 13.61
CA PRO A 545 -9.70 27.70 14.48
C PRO A 545 -10.29 26.36 14.98
N GLY A 546 -10.46 26.24 16.28
CA GLY A 546 -10.97 25.02 16.93
C GLY A 546 -10.00 23.84 17.03
N GLU A 547 -8.75 23.97 16.56
CA GLU A 547 -7.77 22.87 16.62
C GLU A 547 -7.13 22.77 18.01
N LYS A 548 -7.14 21.55 18.61
CA LYS A 548 -6.45 21.25 19.85
C LYS A 548 -4.97 20.97 19.61
N LEU A 549 -4.10 21.40 20.53
CA LEU A 549 -2.69 21.01 20.54
C LEU A 549 -2.54 19.51 20.83
N TYR A 550 -3.26 19.03 21.85
CA TYR A 550 -3.31 17.62 22.26
C TYR A 550 -4.75 17.13 22.24
N GLU A 551 -4.98 15.96 21.67
CA GLU A 551 -6.30 15.32 21.69
C GLU A 551 -6.43 14.42 22.94
N GLU A 552 -7.63 14.34 23.48
CA GLU A 552 -7.96 13.52 24.63
C GLU A 552 -8.84 12.36 24.19
N LEU A 553 -8.41 11.14 24.47
CA LEU A 553 -9.21 9.96 24.17
C LEU A 553 -10.30 9.72 25.20
N LEU A 554 -10.03 10.08 26.47
CA LEU A 554 -10.83 9.71 27.64
C LEU A 554 -10.80 10.82 28.69
N ILE A 555 -11.86 10.90 29.52
CA ILE A 555 -11.92 11.78 30.69
C ILE A 555 -11.62 10.94 31.94
N GLY A 556 -10.39 11.01 32.45
CA GLY A 556 -9.98 10.45 33.75
C GLY A 556 -10.31 8.96 33.95
N ASP A 557 -10.67 8.57 35.18
CA ASP A 557 -10.93 7.20 35.62
C ASP A 557 -12.30 6.63 35.19
N ASN A 558 -13.05 7.33 34.33
CA ASN A 558 -14.40 6.96 33.91
C ASN A 558 -14.45 5.91 32.80
N VAL A 559 -13.42 5.09 32.67
CA VAL A 559 -13.33 4.06 31.64
C VAL A 559 -13.21 2.69 32.28
N VAL A 560 -14.03 1.77 31.80
CA VAL A 560 -13.99 0.37 32.20
C VAL A 560 -13.51 -0.46 31.03
N ALA A 561 -12.56 -1.37 31.29
CA ALA A 561 -12.15 -2.37 30.32
C ALA A 561 -13.37 -3.19 29.87
N SER A 562 -13.41 -3.55 28.59
CA SER A 562 -14.37 -4.50 28.08
C SER A 562 -13.74 -5.89 27.91
N ASP A 563 -14.51 -6.86 27.45
CA ASP A 563 -14.00 -8.20 27.13
C ASP A 563 -13.06 -8.21 25.92
N HIS A 564 -12.95 -7.08 25.20
CA HIS A 564 -12.06 -6.94 24.05
C HIS A 564 -10.85 -6.07 24.41
N PRO A 565 -9.58 -6.52 24.14
CA PRO A 565 -8.37 -5.86 24.59
C PRO A 565 -8.15 -4.45 24.03
N ARG A 566 -8.81 -4.09 22.92
CA ARG A 566 -8.67 -2.79 22.23
C ARG A 566 -9.93 -1.93 22.28
N ILE A 567 -10.96 -2.33 23.04
CA ILE A 567 -12.23 -1.60 23.15
C ILE A 567 -12.48 -1.35 24.62
N CYS A 568 -12.64 -0.10 25.02
CA CYS A 568 -13.03 0.29 26.38
C CYS A 568 -14.44 0.87 26.37
N ARG A 569 -15.14 0.82 27.51
CA ARG A 569 -16.44 1.46 27.71
C ARG A 569 -16.27 2.74 28.51
N ALA A 570 -16.82 3.86 28.00
CA ALA A 570 -16.84 5.13 28.71
C ALA A 570 -18.16 5.31 29.46
N HIS A 571 -18.06 5.80 30.70
CA HIS A 571 -19.24 6.25 31.47
C HIS A 571 -19.42 7.75 31.24
N GLU A 572 -20.40 8.09 30.43
CA GLU A 572 -20.66 9.46 30.01
C GLU A 572 -21.95 10.01 30.59
N ARG A 573 -21.97 11.33 30.86
CA ARG A 573 -23.19 12.02 31.24
C ARG A 573 -24.23 11.92 30.11
N ALA A 574 -25.45 11.58 30.45
CA ALA A 574 -26.58 11.50 29.52
C ALA A 574 -27.71 12.42 29.98
N LEU A 575 -28.48 12.93 29.03
CA LEU A 575 -29.70 13.68 29.29
C LEU A 575 -30.92 12.75 29.23
N GLU A 576 -31.95 13.08 30.02
CA GLU A 576 -33.26 12.50 29.85
C GLU A 576 -33.91 13.06 28.56
N TRP A 577 -34.73 12.22 27.91
CA TRP A 577 -35.29 12.56 26.59
C TRP A 577 -36.07 13.90 26.56
N PRO A 578 -36.93 14.28 27.56
CA PRO A 578 -37.59 15.57 27.53
C PRO A 578 -36.64 16.77 27.49
N GLN A 579 -35.52 16.70 28.24
CA GLN A 579 -34.51 17.75 28.25
C GLN A 579 -33.79 17.82 26.89
N MET A 580 -33.48 16.67 26.33
CA MET A 580 -32.87 16.59 24.99
C MET A 580 -33.80 17.15 23.91
N GLN A 581 -35.09 16.81 23.99
CA GLN A 581 -36.10 17.32 23.04
C GLN A 581 -36.25 18.84 23.09
N GLN A 582 -36.23 19.43 24.30
CA GLN A 582 -36.25 20.89 24.45
C GLN A 582 -35.04 21.54 23.78
N LEU A 583 -33.85 21.02 24.03
CA LEU A 583 -32.60 21.52 23.41
C LEU A 583 -32.65 21.39 21.87
N LEU A 584 -33.11 20.24 21.37
CA LEU A 584 -33.26 20.02 19.92
C LEU A 584 -34.24 21.00 19.27
N THR A 585 -35.35 21.32 19.96
CA THR A 585 -36.33 22.30 19.45
C THR A 585 -35.67 23.67 19.29
N GLN A 586 -34.97 24.13 20.33
CA GLN A 586 -34.26 25.42 20.30
C GLN A 586 -33.15 25.46 19.22
N LEU A 587 -32.34 24.40 19.10
CA LEU A 587 -31.32 24.29 18.08
C LEU A 587 -31.91 24.31 16.67
N ASN A 588 -33.04 23.62 16.47
CA ASN A 588 -33.72 23.60 15.16
C ASN A 588 -34.24 24.99 14.76
N GLU A 589 -34.87 25.69 15.71
CA GLU A 589 -35.37 27.07 15.50
C GLU A 589 -34.22 28.03 15.16
N ALA A 590 -33.14 28.00 15.92
CA ALA A 590 -31.94 28.81 15.64
C ALA A 590 -31.33 28.50 14.28
N CYS A 591 -31.25 27.21 13.88
CA CYS A 591 -30.76 26.81 12.58
C CYS A 591 -31.68 27.22 11.44
N GLN A 592 -33.03 27.14 11.62
CA GLN A 592 -34.01 27.53 10.58
C GLN A 592 -33.97 29.03 10.30
N ASN A 593 -33.77 29.82 11.36
CA ASN A 593 -33.78 31.28 11.28
C ASN A 593 -32.38 31.90 11.11
N PHE A 594 -31.34 31.08 10.93
CA PHE A 594 -29.94 31.51 10.84
C PHE A 594 -29.48 32.42 12.00
N GLN A 595 -29.99 32.15 13.22
CA GLN A 595 -29.64 32.89 14.44
C GLN A 595 -28.32 32.36 15.01
N ILE A 596 -27.19 32.76 14.42
CA ILE A 596 -25.86 32.21 14.71
C ILE A 596 -25.43 32.48 16.16
N ASP A 597 -25.72 33.69 16.69
CA ASP A 597 -25.40 34.05 18.08
C ASP A 597 -26.16 33.13 19.05
N THR A 598 -27.47 32.97 18.86
CA THR A 598 -28.30 32.07 19.66
C THR A 598 -27.85 30.62 19.53
N LEU A 599 -27.51 30.20 18.31
CA LEU A 599 -26.98 28.85 18.05
C LEU A 599 -25.69 28.59 18.85
N ARG A 600 -24.77 29.57 18.85
CA ARG A 600 -23.55 29.48 19.63
C ARG A 600 -23.82 29.41 21.13
N GLU A 601 -24.69 30.25 21.66
CA GLU A 601 -25.09 30.22 23.08
C GLU A 601 -25.68 28.87 23.46
N LEU A 602 -26.55 28.30 22.63
CA LEU A 602 -27.12 26.96 22.86
C LEU A 602 -26.03 25.88 22.86
N LEU A 603 -25.04 25.96 21.97
CA LEU A 603 -23.91 25.02 21.96
C LEU A 603 -23.02 25.15 23.19
N LEU A 604 -22.77 26.38 23.68
CA LEU A 604 -22.00 26.66 24.89
C LEU A 604 -22.70 26.14 26.15
N ASN A 605 -24.02 26.30 26.23
CA ASN A 605 -24.82 25.89 27.37
C ASN A 605 -25.23 24.42 27.35
N ALA A 606 -25.02 23.74 26.22
CA ALA A 606 -25.29 22.32 26.12
C ALA A 606 -24.37 21.51 27.04
N PRO A 607 -24.82 20.38 27.63
CA PRO A 607 -24.02 19.57 28.55
C PRO A 607 -22.98 18.71 27.81
N THR A 608 -22.18 19.38 26.99
CA THR A 608 -21.11 18.78 26.17
C THR A 608 -19.72 19.10 26.69
N ASP A 609 -19.61 19.94 27.73
CA ASP A 609 -18.37 20.50 28.23
C ASP A 609 -17.58 21.28 27.15
N TYR A 610 -18.31 21.93 26.24
CA TYR A 610 -17.75 22.70 25.15
C TYR A 610 -17.06 23.98 25.69
N GLN A 611 -15.76 24.08 25.42
CA GLN A 611 -14.94 25.25 25.73
C GLN A 611 -14.20 25.69 24.46
N PRO A 612 -14.71 26.68 23.72
CA PRO A 612 -14.08 27.12 22.47
C PRO A 612 -12.65 27.61 22.70
N SER A 613 -11.75 27.21 21.83
CA SER A 613 -10.36 27.68 21.84
C SER A 613 -10.23 29.16 21.47
N ASP A 614 -11.21 29.69 20.74
CA ASP A 614 -11.34 31.09 20.34
C ASP A 614 -12.76 31.58 20.65
N GLN A 615 -12.86 32.80 21.16
CA GLN A 615 -14.15 33.43 21.43
C GLN A 615 -14.81 33.99 20.14
N THR A 616 -14.08 34.07 19.06
CA THR A 616 -14.57 34.62 17.79
C THR A 616 -15.55 33.64 17.12
N ILE A 617 -16.66 34.16 16.62
CA ILE A 617 -17.55 33.41 15.75
C ILE A 617 -16.91 33.33 14.37
N ASN A 618 -16.60 32.11 13.92
CA ASN A 618 -15.92 31.88 12.64
C ASN A 618 -16.88 31.63 11.46
N ASP A 619 -18.20 31.55 11.71
CA ASP A 619 -19.19 31.34 10.65
C ASP A 619 -19.13 32.42 9.56
N LEU A 620 -18.99 32.00 8.31
CA LEU A 620 -18.76 32.92 7.20
C LEU A 620 -20.00 33.76 6.85
N ILE A 621 -21.19 33.19 6.99
CA ILE A 621 -22.44 33.91 6.73
C ILE A 621 -22.63 34.99 7.80
N TRP A 622 -22.45 34.63 9.06
CA TRP A 622 -22.56 35.58 10.17
C TRP A 622 -21.59 36.74 10.02
N ARG A 623 -20.30 36.45 9.72
CA ARG A 623 -19.29 37.51 9.50
C ARG A 623 -19.70 38.47 8.41
N LYS A 624 -20.22 37.92 7.29
CA LYS A 624 -20.65 38.77 6.15
C LYS A 624 -21.91 39.59 6.44
N MET A 625 -22.72 39.17 7.39
CA MET A 625 -23.90 39.95 7.84
C MET A 625 -23.52 41.07 8.84
N GLN A 626 -22.32 41.01 9.44
CA GLN A 626 -21.81 42.05 10.35
C GLN A 626 -21.04 43.16 9.59
N ASP A 627 -20.45 42.82 8.43
CA ASP A 627 -19.87 43.80 7.48
C ASP A 627 -20.96 44.62 6.76
#